data_824ef88521b4a9eb8ec60f9f8bdd61dd
#
_entry.id   824ef88521b4a9eb8ec60f9f8bdd61dd
#
_cell.length_a   1.000
_cell.length_b   1.000
_cell.length_c   1.000
_cell.angle_alpha   90.00
_cell.angle_beta   90.00
_cell.angle_gamma   90.00
#
_symmetry.space_group_name_H-M   'P 1'
#
loop_
_entity.id
_entity.type
_entity.pdbx_description
1 polymer ?
#
loop_
_entity_poly.entity_id
_entity_poly.type
_entity_poly.pdbx_seq_one_letter_code
_entity_poly.pdbx_strand_id
1 'polypeptide(L)' 'MEQNQTPQQKLIEQGIDKKLISFNEETNYITYIHQKKSRNYNNPEEKVQALTFLKLVLEYNYP' A
#
# COMPACT_ATOMS: atom_id res chain seq x y z
N MET A 1 24.47 3.60 -0.03
CA MET A 1 23.97 4.07 -0.49
C MET A 1 22.77 4.37 -0.13
N GLU A 2 22.29 4.97 -0.21
CA GLU A 2 21.27 5.27 0.19
C GLU A 2 20.20 5.00 -0.54
N GLN A 3 19.21 4.60 -0.11
CA GLN A 3 18.10 4.30 -0.71
C GLN A 3 17.37 5.44 -1.00
N ASN A 4 16.91 5.67 -2.07
CA ASN A 4 16.12 6.80 -2.42
C ASN A 4 14.69 6.43 -2.49
N GLN A 5 14.18 5.82 -1.43
CA GLN A 5 12.77 5.47 -1.40
C GLN A 5 11.93 6.71 -1.21
N THR A 6 10.88 6.83 -1.99
CA THR A 6 9.93 7.90 -1.79
C THR A 6 9.07 7.60 -0.57
N PRO A 7 8.41 8.62 0.00
CA PRO A 7 7.48 8.34 1.10
C PRO A 7 6.39 7.35 0.72
N GLN A 8 6.00 7.35 -0.55
CA GLN A 8 4.99 6.42 -1.02
C GLN A 8 5.49 4.98 -0.92
N GLN A 9 6.72 4.75 -1.34
CA GLN A 9 7.28 3.41 -1.28
C GLN A 9 7.41 2.94 0.16
N LYS A 10 7.76 3.85 1.06
CA LYS A 10 7.87 3.48 2.47
C LYS A 10 6.53 3.07 3.04
N LEU A 11 5.46 3.78 2.68
CA LEU A 11 4.13 3.41 3.16
C LEU A 11 3.73 2.03 2.66
N ILE A 12 4.00 1.76 1.39
CA ILE A 12 3.67 0.46 0.83
C ILE A 12 4.42 -0.64 1.55
N GLU A 13 5.72 -0.44 1.78
CA GLU A 13 6.52 -1.45 2.44
C GLU A 13 6.06 -1.67 3.87
N GLN A 14 5.71 -0.61 4.57
CA GLN A 14 5.20 -0.75 5.92
C GLN A 14 3.87 -1.48 5.94
N GLY A 15 3.02 -1.21 4.95
CA GLY A 15 1.75 -1.91 4.87
C GLY A 15 1.94 -3.39 4.64
N ILE A 16 2.90 -3.76 3.80
CA ILE A 16 3.19 -5.16 3.55
C ILE A 16 3.76 -5.81 4.81
N ASP A 17 4.67 -5.12 5.48
CA ASP A 17 5.31 -5.65 6.66
C ASP A 17 4.29 -5.90 7.78
N LYS A 18 3.31 -5.02 7.90
CA LYS A 18 2.28 -5.17 8.92
C LYS A 18 1.11 -6.01 8.46
N LYS A 19 1.21 -6.57 7.27
CA LYS A 19 0.17 -7.44 6.71
C LYS A 19 -1.16 -6.73 6.54
N LEU A 20 -1.10 -5.45 6.24
CA LEU A 20 -2.29 -4.68 5.90
C LEU A 20 -2.63 -4.84 4.44
N ILE A 21 -1.62 -4.96 3.61
CA ILE A 21 -1.77 -5.11 2.18
C ILE A 21 -0.80 -6.16 1.66
N SER A 22 -1.07 -6.62 0.47
CA SER A 22 -0.15 -7.48 -0.26
C SER A 22 -0.05 -6.93 -1.67
N PHE A 23 1.11 -7.03 -2.27
CA PHE A 23 1.34 -6.47 -3.58
C PHE A 23 1.92 -7.53 -4.49
N ASN A 24 1.32 -7.70 -5.67
CA ASN A 24 1.81 -8.66 -6.65
C ASN A 24 2.50 -7.87 -7.76
N GLU A 25 3.82 -8.00 -7.82
CA GLU A 25 4.58 -7.24 -8.81
C GLU A 25 4.34 -7.70 -10.22
N GLU A 26 4.01 -8.96 -10.39
CA GLU A 26 3.81 -9.48 -11.74
C GLU A 26 2.55 -8.92 -12.38
N THR A 27 1.50 -8.76 -11.60
CA THR A 27 0.23 -8.27 -12.12
C THR A 27 -0.03 -6.83 -11.77
N ASN A 28 0.79 -6.23 -10.89
CA ASN A 28 0.59 -4.89 -10.38
C ASN A 28 -0.73 -4.74 -9.65
N TYR A 29 -1.15 -5.80 -8.96
CA TYR A 29 -2.36 -5.72 -8.15
C TYR A 29 -1.99 -5.55 -6.69
N ILE A 30 -2.72 -4.68 -6.01
CA ILE A 30 -2.59 -4.51 -4.58
C ILE A 30 -3.82 -5.12 -3.93
N THR A 31 -3.61 -5.89 -2.88
CA THR A 31 -4.70 -6.55 -2.17
C THR A 31 -4.79 -5.98 -0.76
N TYR A 32 -5.98 -5.52 -0.40
CA TYR A 32 -6.24 -5.05 0.95
C TYR A 32 -6.67 -6.26 1.76
N ILE A 33 -5.78 -6.76 2.59
CA ILE A 33 -5.95 -8.07 3.23
C ILE A 33 -7.20 -8.10 4.09
N HIS A 34 -7.42 -7.05 4.88
CA HIS A 34 -8.56 -7.05 5.78
C HIS A 34 -9.89 -6.90 5.05
N GLN A 35 -9.87 -6.27 3.91
CA GLN A 35 -11.08 -6.08 3.12
C GLN A 35 -11.25 -7.17 2.07
N LYS A 36 -10.20 -7.96 1.85
CA LYS A 36 -10.21 -9.04 0.86
C LYS A 36 -10.54 -8.51 -0.52
N LYS A 37 -9.99 -7.36 -0.86
CA LYS A 37 -10.21 -6.74 -2.16
C LYS A 37 -8.89 -6.52 -2.86
N SER A 38 -8.89 -6.78 -4.17
CA SER A 38 -7.71 -6.54 -5.00
C SER A 38 -8.01 -5.45 -6.00
N ARG A 39 -7.04 -4.58 -6.24
CA ARG A 39 -7.18 -3.48 -7.17
C ARG A 39 -5.96 -3.36 -8.04
N ASN A 40 -6.14 -2.82 -9.24
CA ASN A 40 -5.05 -2.64 -10.19
C ASN A 40 -4.26 -1.39 -9.79
N TYR A 41 -3.04 -1.59 -9.34
CA TYR A 41 -2.22 -0.49 -8.82
C TYR A 41 -1.70 0.42 -9.92
N ASN A 42 -1.83 0.03 -11.20
CA ASN A 42 -1.45 0.92 -12.28
C ASN A 42 -2.41 2.09 -12.43
N ASN A 43 -3.60 1.99 -11.88
CA ASN A 43 -4.56 3.08 -11.93
C ASN A 43 -4.10 4.19 -10.98
N PRO A 44 -3.90 5.43 -11.47
CA PRO A 44 -3.42 6.50 -10.58
C PRO A 44 -4.33 6.76 -9.39
N GLU A 45 -5.63 6.57 -9.56
CA GLU A 45 -6.55 6.76 -8.45
C GLU A 45 -6.34 5.71 -7.37
N GLU A 46 -6.02 4.49 -7.79
CA GLU A 46 -5.75 3.44 -6.82
C GLU A 46 -4.49 3.71 -6.04
N LYS A 47 -3.49 4.31 -6.68
CA LYS A 47 -2.29 4.67 -5.97
C LYS A 47 -2.59 5.67 -4.86
N VAL A 48 -3.40 6.66 -5.17
CA VAL A 48 -3.79 7.66 -4.18
C VAL A 48 -4.60 7.01 -3.05
N GLN A 49 -5.55 6.16 -3.41
CA GLN A 49 -6.37 5.50 -2.39
C GLN A 49 -5.53 4.61 -1.49
N ALA A 50 -4.61 3.85 -2.06
CA ALA A 50 -3.77 2.96 -1.27
C ALA A 50 -2.91 3.76 -0.29
N LEU A 51 -2.34 4.85 -0.75
CA LEU A 51 -1.50 5.67 0.11
C LEU A 51 -2.32 6.32 1.21
N THR A 52 -3.51 6.79 0.89
CA THR A 52 -4.39 7.37 1.90
C THR A 52 -4.78 6.34 2.94
N PHE A 53 -5.14 5.14 2.47
CA PHE A 53 -5.50 4.06 3.39
C PHE A 53 -4.34 3.74 4.34
N LEU A 54 -3.14 3.57 3.78
CA LEU A 54 -2.00 3.23 4.60
C LEU A 54 -1.64 4.34 5.56
N LYS A 55 -1.74 5.58 5.12
CA LYS A 55 -1.45 6.70 5.99
C LYS A 55 -2.41 6.73 7.17
N LEU A 56 -3.69 6.52 6.91
CA LEU A 56 -4.67 6.53 7.98
C LEU A 56 -4.42 5.40 8.97
N VAL A 57 -4.13 4.22 8.47
CA VAL A 57 -3.91 3.08 9.35
C VAL A 57 -2.62 3.22 10.14
N LEU A 58 -1.54 3.62 9.46
CA LEU A 58 -0.23 3.63 10.09
C LEU A 58 -0.04 4.84 10.99
N GLU A 59 -0.60 5.99 10.63
CA GLU A 59 -0.41 7.18 11.42
C GLU A 59 -1.48 7.37 12.47
N TYR A 60 -2.71 6.99 12.14
CA TYR A 60 -3.83 7.24 13.04
C TYR A 60 -4.38 5.98 13.67
N ASN A 61 -3.80 4.84 13.34
CA ASN A 61 -4.22 3.56 13.93
C ASN A 61 -5.68 3.22 13.69
N TYR A 62 -6.21 3.62 12.56
CA TYR A 62 -7.54 3.18 12.22
C TYR A 62 -7.50 1.73 11.82
N PRO A 63 -8.48 0.94 12.23
CA PRO A 63 -8.52 -0.47 11.90
C PRO A 63 -8.79 -0.74 10.43
#